data_ef24cd3458e31426acdb8b06e386ab75
#
_entry.id   ef24cd3458e31426acdb8b06e386ab75
#
_cell.length_a   1.000
_cell.length_b   1.000
_cell.length_c   1.000
_cell.angle_alpha   90.00
_cell.angle_beta   90.00
_cell.angle_gamma   90.00
#
_symmetry.space_group_name_H-M   'P 1'
#
loop_
_entity.id
_entity.type
_entity.pdbx_description
1 polymer ?
#
loop_
_entity_poly.entity_id
_entity_poly.type
_entity_poly.pdbx_seq_one_letter_code
_entity_poly.pdbx_strand_id
1 'polypeptide(L)'
;MKRNAKAVRYNKWGYIFLIPFILIFLIFQLIPLVTTIYNSFFENYMSGLTQIGPNFVGLDNYKKLFSGGDVWIYAKNTMVMWIMCFIPQILLSLILGAWFSDVQLRLRGSRFFKTVMYLPNLIMASAFAMLFFTLFSDGGPINSMLMQIGLMDTPYKFLSNTGSARGLIALMNCLMWFGNTTILLMAGMMGIDTSLFEAAEVDGATSTQVFFKITPVSYTHLRAHETLSD
;
A
#
# COMPACT_ATOMS: atom_id res chain seq x y z
N MET A 1 30.72 -38.08 27.95
CA MET A 1 29.91 -38.63 26.85
C MET A 1 29.29 -37.48 26.09
N LYS A 2 29.88 -37.07 24.94
CA LYS A 2 29.28 -36.05 24.07
C LYS A 2 28.20 -36.71 23.21
N ARG A 3 26.93 -36.39 23.47
CA ARG A 3 25.81 -36.75 22.61
C ARG A 3 25.93 -35.97 21.31
N ASN A 4 26.38 -36.62 20.25
CA ASN A 4 26.30 -36.06 18.89
C ASN A 4 24.80 -35.94 18.51
N ALA A 5 24.23 -34.77 18.70
CA ALA A 5 22.94 -34.45 18.11
C ALA A 5 23.13 -34.47 16.58
N LYS A 6 22.61 -35.50 15.90
CA LYS A 6 22.50 -35.52 14.44
C LYS A 6 21.66 -34.34 14.03
N ALA A 7 22.28 -33.31 13.45
CA ALA A 7 21.56 -32.22 12.84
C ALA A 7 20.64 -32.82 11.75
N VAL A 8 19.34 -32.70 11.95
CA VAL A 8 18.32 -33.15 10.97
C VAL A 8 18.42 -32.21 9.79
N ARG A 9 18.89 -32.72 8.64
CA ARG A 9 18.96 -31.93 7.39
C ARG A 9 17.55 -31.77 6.81
N TYR A 10 16.88 -30.67 7.14
CA TYR A 10 15.54 -30.35 6.64
C TYR A 10 15.52 -29.85 5.19
N ASN A 11 16.67 -29.60 4.55
CA ASN A 11 16.77 -29.01 3.23
C ASN A 11 15.89 -29.69 2.16
N LYS A 12 15.82 -31.02 2.15
CA LYS A 12 14.98 -31.74 1.16
C LYS A 12 13.50 -31.47 1.35
N TRP A 13 13.03 -31.45 2.57
CA TRP A 13 11.62 -31.18 2.89
C TRP A 13 11.23 -29.72 2.61
N GLY A 14 12.13 -28.77 2.87
CA GLY A 14 11.94 -27.37 2.50
C GLY A 14 11.70 -27.19 1.01
N TYR A 15 12.53 -27.82 0.16
CA TYR A 15 12.30 -27.77 -1.30
C TYR A 15 11.00 -28.43 -1.73
N ILE A 16 10.62 -29.57 -1.13
CA ILE A 16 9.35 -30.25 -1.44
C ILE A 16 8.15 -29.35 -1.10
N PHE A 17 8.17 -28.65 0.03
CA PHE A 17 7.12 -27.70 0.40
C PHE A 17 7.06 -26.47 -0.50
N LEU A 18 8.17 -26.06 -1.10
CA LEU A 18 8.22 -24.94 -2.04
C LEU A 18 7.69 -25.31 -3.45
N ILE A 19 7.71 -26.60 -3.83
CA ILE A 19 7.30 -27.06 -5.18
C ILE A 19 5.91 -26.54 -5.57
N PRO A 20 4.83 -26.68 -4.76
CA PRO A 20 3.51 -26.19 -5.15
C PRO A 20 3.49 -24.67 -5.42
N PHE A 21 4.16 -23.89 -4.57
CA PHE A 21 4.28 -22.45 -4.74
C PHE A 21 5.05 -22.12 -6.03
N ILE A 22 6.20 -22.76 -6.27
CA ILE A 22 7.03 -22.52 -7.46
C ILE A 22 6.25 -22.88 -8.72
N LEU A 23 5.53 -23.99 -8.73
CA LEU A 23 4.72 -24.40 -9.91
C LEU A 23 3.63 -23.35 -10.21
N ILE A 24 2.88 -22.91 -9.21
CA ILE A 24 1.84 -21.88 -9.39
C ILE A 24 2.48 -20.57 -9.87
N PHE A 25 3.59 -20.16 -9.27
CA PHE A 25 4.34 -18.96 -9.67
C PHE A 25 4.82 -19.05 -11.12
N LEU A 26 5.41 -20.18 -11.53
CA LEU A 26 5.88 -20.39 -12.90
C LEU A 26 4.73 -20.32 -13.91
N ILE A 27 3.62 -21.02 -13.65
CA ILE A 27 2.49 -21.11 -14.59
C ILE A 27 1.74 -19.78 -14.68
N PHE A 28 1.41 -19.15 -13.55
CA PHE A 28 0.50 -18.01 -13.53
C PHE A 28 1.20 -16.65 -13.50
N GLN A 29 2.49 -16.60 -13.17
CA GLN A 29 3.23 -15.36 -13.08
C GLN A 29 4.37 -15.29 -14.10
N LEU A 30 5.26 -16.29 -14.11
CA LEU A 30 6.46 -16.23 -14.95
C LEU A 30 6.15 -16.43 -16.43
N ILE A 31 5.34 -17.43 -16.78
CA ILE A 31 4.98 -17.69 -18.18
C ILE A 31 4.25 -16.48 -18.80
N PRO A 32 3.19 -15.90 -18.19
CA PRO A 32 2.55 -14.69 -18.72
C PRO A 32 3.51 -13.50 -18.83
N LEU A 33 4.40 -13.30 -17.85
CA LEU A 33 5.39 -12.23 -17.87
C LEU A 33 6.34 -12.38 -19.08
N VAL A 34 6.93 -13.57 -19.26
CA VAL A 34 7.82 -13.85 -20.38
C VAL A 34 7.10 -13.71 -21.73
N THR A 35 5.86 -14.20 -21.80
CA THR A 35 5.03 -14.08 -23.02
C THR A 35 4.71 -12.61 -23.32
N THR A 36 4.42 -11.80 -22.31
CA THR A 36 4.18 -10.35 -22.47
C THR A 36 5.42 -9.65 -22.99
N ILE A 37 6.59 -9.93 -22.40
CA ILE A 37 7.88 -9.37 -22.87
C ILE A 37 8.17 -9.83 -24.30
N TYR A 38 7.97 -11.12 -24.63
CA TYR A 38 8.16 -11.64 -25.97
C TYR A 38 7.23 -10.95 -26.96
N ASN A 39 5.94 -10.88 -26.67
CA ASN A 39 4.95 -10.26 -27.55
C ASN A 39 5.18 -8.75 -27.73
N SER A 40 5.84 -8.07 -26.81
CA SER A 40 6.15 -6.64 -26.94
C SER A 40 7.07 -6.30 -28.11
N PHE A 41 7.80 -7.29 -28.63
CA PHE A 41 8.64 -7.15 -29.82
C PHE A 41 7.90 -7.43 -31.13
N PHE A 42 6.62 -7.80 -31.06
CA PHE A 42 5.80 -8.12 -32.22
C PHE A 42 4.65 -7.11 -32.36
N GLU A 43 4.29 -6.85 -33.60
CA GLU A 43 3.06 -6.15 -33.94
C GLU A 43 1.96 -7.20 -34.14
N ASN A 44 0.93 -7.18 -33.31
CA ASN A 44 -0.20 -8.08 -33.38
C ASN A 44 -1.46 -7.38 -32.86
N TYR A 45 -2.32 -6.96 -33.78
CA TYR A 45 -3.58 -6.29 -33.45
C TYR A 45 -4.66 -6.50 -34.50
N MET A 46 -5.90 -6.25 -34.13
CA MET A 46 -7.03 -6.29 -35.04
C MET A 46 -7.26 -4.91 -35.64
N SER A 47 -7.29 -4.82 -36.98
CA SER A 47 -7.69 -3.61 -37.72
C SER A 47 -8.99 -3.93 -38.47
N GLY A 48 -10.13 -3.50 -37.91
CA GLY A 48 -11.44 -3.88 -38.36
C GLY A 48 -11.65 -5.40 -38.22
N LEU A 49 -11.86 -6.11 -39.36
CA LEU A 49 -12.06 -7.55 -39.38
C LEU A 49 -10.78 -8.34 -39.76
N THR A 50 -9.67 -7.65 -40.02
CA THR A 50 -8.40 -8.28 -40.38
C THR A 50 -7.41 -8.27 -39.24
N GLN A 51 -6.77 -9.43 -38.98
CA GLN A 51 -5.69 -9.54 -38.05
C GLN A 51 -4.38 -9.13 -38.75
N ILE A 52 -3.64 -8.20 -38.15
CA ILE A 52 -2.31 -7.78 -38.54
C ILE A 52 -1.30 -8.44 -37.58
N GLY A 53 -0.38 -9.23 -38.16
CA GLY A 53 0.65 -9.93 -37.40
C GLY A 53 0.30 -11.37 -37.00
N PRO A 54 1.20 -12.03 -36.22
CA PRO A 54 2.35 -11.45 -35.51
C PRO A 54 3.55 -11.12 -36.41
N ASN A 55 3.92 -9.85 -36.55
CA ASN A 55 5.12 -9.40 -37.26
C ASN A 55 6.19 -8.96 -36.31
N PHE A 56 7.43 -9.39 -36.46
CA PHE A 56 8.52 -8.94 -35.62
C PHE A 56 8.91 -7.49 -35.95
N VAL A 57 8.72 -6.58 -35.01
CA VAL A 57 9.01 -5.14 -35.17
C VAL A 57 10.14 -4.65 -34.24
N GLY A 58 10.79 -5.55 -33.52
CA GLY A 58 11.88 -5.23 -32.60
C GLY A 58 11.46 -4.21 -31.55
N LEU A 59 12.16 -3.08 -31.46
CA LEU A 59 11.92 -2.03 -30.46
C LEU A 59 10.95 -0.91 -30.90
N ASP A 60 10.30 -1.04 -32.04
CA ASP A 60 9.46 0.03 -32.57
C ASP A 60 8.23 0.31 -31.71
N ASN A 61 7.67 -0.70 -31.06
CA ASN A 61 6.60 -0.51 -30.09
C ASN A 61 7.05 0.38 -28.92
N TYR A 62 8.26 0.17 -28.42
CA TYR A 62 8.85 0.98 -27.36
C TYR A 62 9.15 2.41 -27.84
N LYS A 63 9.68 2.57 -29.06
CA LYS A 63 9.91 3.92 -29.63
C LYS A 63 8.59 4.68 -29.75
N LYS A 64 7.54 4.05 -30.30
CA LYS A 64 6.20 4.66 -30.39
C LYS A 64 5.67 5.07 -29.03
N LEU A 65 5.83 4.18 -28.03
CA LEU A 65 5.37 4.40 -26.66
C LEU A 65 6.05 5.63 -26.03
N PHE A 66 7.36 5.73 -26.10
CA PHE A 66 8.13 6.81 -25.45
C PHE A 66 8.14 8.13 -26.24
N SER A 67 7.98 8.08 -27.58
CA SER A 67 7.92 9.30 -28.41
C SER A 67 6.52 9.90 -28.48
N GLY A 68 5.48 9.15 -28.21
CA GLY A 68 4.08 9.63 -28.24
C GLY A 68 3.72 10.66 -27.18
N GLY A 69 4.56 10.84 -26.16
CA GLY A 69 4.33 11.83 -25.08
C GLY A 69 3.32 11.39 -24.01
N ASP A 70 2.37 10.53 -24.32
CA ASP A 70 1.30 10.10 -23.43
C ASP A 70 1.80 9.36 -22.19
N VAL A 71 2.85 8.55 -22.35
CA VAL A 71 3.47 7.82 -21.24
C VAL A 71 3.92 8.75 -20.12
N TRP A 72 4.51 9.86 -20.45
CA TRP A 72 4.98 10.85 -19.48
C TRP A 72 3.84 11.55 -18.77
N ILE A 73 2.73 11.81 -19.48
CA ILE A 73 1.51 12.35 -18.89
C ILE A 73 0.93 11.35 -17.89
N TYR A 74 0.81 10.08 -18.28
CA TYR A 74 0.29 9.04 -17.40
C TYR A 74 1.23 8.75 -16.22
N ALA A 75 2.54 8.71 -16.44
CA ALA A 75 3.52 8.55 -15.37
C ALA A 75 3.46 9.69 -14.34
N LYS A 76 3.37 10.94 -14.81
CA LYS A 76 3.18 12.11 -13.94
C LYS A 76 1.87 12.02 -13.15
N ASN A 77 0.76 11.69 -13.82
CA ASN A 77 -0.54 11.54 -13.16
C ASN A 77 -0.51 10.44 -12.10
N THR A 78 0.09 9.30 -12.41
CA THR A 78 0.25 8.18 -11.48
C THR A 78 1.08 8.60 -10.27
N MET A 79 2.19 9.31 -10.49
CA MET A 79 3.05 9.79 -9.40
C MET A 79 2.32 10.79 -8.50
N VAL A 80 1.58 11.74 -9.09
CA VAL A 80 0.77 12.71 -8.32
C VAL A 80 -0.28 11.98 -7.48
N MET A 81 -1.02 11.03 -8.08
CA MET A 81 -2.01 10.24 -7.36
C MET A 81 -1.38 9.41 -6.25
N TRP A 82 -0.23 8.77 -6.53
CA TRP A 82 0.48 7.97 -5.53
C TRP A 82 0.91 8.82 -4.33
N ILE A 83 1.50 9.99 -4.57
CA ILE A 83 1.92 10.93 -3.51
C ILE A 83 0.72 11.40 -2.68
N MET A 84 -0.37 11.80 -3.36
CA MET A 84 -1.61 12.25 -2.69
C MET A 84 -2.25 11.16 -1.82
N CYS A 85 -2.13 9.89 -2.20
CA CYS A 85 -2.63 8.77 -1.43
C CYS A 85 -1.66 8.38 -0.30
N PHE A 86 -0.39 8.20 -0.65
CA PHE A 86 0.61 7.59 0.22
C PHE A 86 1.03 8.47 1.38
N ILE A 87 1.27 9.77 1.15
CA ILE A 87 1.77 10.66 2.21
C ILE A 87 0.77 10.79 3.36
N PRO A 88 -0.52 11.14 3.14
CA PRO A 88 -1.47 11.22 4.25
C PRO A 88 -1.67 9.87 4.94
N GLN A 89 -1.72 8.79 4.17
CA GLN A 89 -1.89 7.44 4.69
C GLN A 89 -0.76 7.05 5.64
N ILE A 90 0.50 7.22 5.22
CA ILE A 90 1.65 6.81 6.03
C ILE A 90 1.82 7.69 7.27
N LEU A 91 1.58 9.00 7.15
CA LEU A 91 1.64 9.92 8.28
C LEU A 91 0.59 9.57 9.34
N LEU A 92 -0.66 9.37 8.91
CA LEU A 92 -1.75 8.96 9.80
C LEU A 92 -1.43 7.61 10.46
N SER A 93 -0.95 6.64 9.67
CA SER A 93 -0.61 5.30 10.16
C SER A 93 0.56 5.31 11.14
N LEU A 94 1.57 6.15 10.93
CA LEU A 94 2.70 6.31 11.85
C LEU A 94 2.25 6.90 13.19
N ILE A 95 1.44 7.97 13.16
CA ILE A 95 0.92 8.60 14.38
C ILE A 95 0.08 7.60 15.18
N LEU A 96 -0.86 6.94 14.51
CA LEU A 96 -1.75 5.98 15.17
C LEU A 96 -0.99 4.72 15.62
N GLY A 97 -0.04 4.23 14.82
CA GLY A 97 0.82 3.11 15.16
C GLY A 97 1.61 3.37 16.43
N ALA A 98 2.23 4.56 16.52
CA ALA A 98 2.94 4.99 17.73
C ALA A 98 2.02 5.07 18.96
N TRP A 99 0.86 5.72 18.83
CA TRP A 99 -0.08 5.83 19.95
C TRP A 99 -0.58 4.49 20.46
N PHE A 100 -0.84 3.54 19.57
CA PHE A 100 -1.35 2.23 19.94
C PHE A 100 -0.27 1.23 20.33
N SER A 101 1.00 1.49 20.04
CA SER A 101 2.14 0.69 20.51
C SER A 101 2.71 1.18 21.83
N ASP A 102 2.39 2.40 22.23
CA ASP A 102 2.89 2.99 23.48
C ASP A 102 2.30 2.27 24.71
N VAL A 103 3.19 1.64 25.48
CA VAL A 103 2.84 0.87 26.68
C VAL A 103 2.42 1.80 27.84
N GLN A 104 2.92 3.03 27.87
CA GLN A 104 2.65 3.99 28.94
C GLN A 104 1.24 4.60 28.80
N LEU A 105 0.80 4.86 27.57
CA LEU A 105 -0.49 5.50 27.28
C LEU A 105 -1.73 4.66 27.64
N ARG A 106 -1.61 3.34 27.81
CA ARG A 106 -2.68 2.38 28.19
C ARG A 106 -4.07 2.79 27.70
N LEU A 107 -4.20 3.03 26.39
CA LEU A 107 -5.44 3.50 25.77
C LEU A 107 -6.61 2.54 26.05
N ARG A 108 -7.60 3.01 26.84
CA ARG A 108 -8.83 2.27 27.07
C ARG A 108 -9.57 2.04 25.73
N GLY A 109 -9.96 0.81 25.44
CA GLY A 109 -10.65 0.49 24.19
C GLY A 109 -9.75 0.32 22.95
N SER A 110 -8.43 0.22 23.10
CA SER A 110 -7.46 0.04 22.02
C SER A 110 -7.88 -1.07 21.04
N ARG A 111 -8.42 -2.20 21.52
CA ARG A 111 -8.90 -3.30 20.67
C ARG A 111 -10.05 -2.86 19.75
N PHE A 112 -11.02 -2.13 20.30
CA PHE A 112 -12.15 -1.63 19.53
C PHE A 112 -11.68 -0.67 18.43
N PHE A 113 -10.84 0.31 18.76
CA PHE A 113 -10.32 1.26 17.78
C PHE A 113 -9.51 0.56 16.67
N LYS A 114 -8.66 -0.41 17.00
CA LYS A 114 -7.92 -1.21 16.01
C LYS A 114 -8.85 -1.94 15.06
N THR A 115 -9.93 -2.53 15.58
CA THR A 115 -10.93 -3.21 14.75
C THR A 115 -11.66 -2.24 13.82
N VAL A 116 -12.10 -1.10 14.34
CA VAL A 116 -12.81 -0.07 13.55
C VAL A 116 -11.92 0.51 12.44
N MET A 117 -10.63 0.75 12.73
CA MET A 117 -9.68 1.25 11.73
C MET A 117 -9.40 0.26 10.61
N TYR A 118 -9.46 -1.04 10.92
CA TYR A 118 -9.26 -2.10 9.92
C TYR A 118 -10.49 -2.37 9.08
N LEU A 119 -11.68 -2.00 9.57
CA LEU A 119 -12.96 -2.29 8.92
C LEU A 119 -13.06 -1.83 7.47
N PRO A 120 -12.60 -0.60 7.08
CA PRO A 120 -12.65 -0.16 5.69
C PRO A 120 -11.87 -1.06 4.73
N ASN A 121 -10.79 -1.69 5.19
CA ASN A 121 -9.98 -2.61 4.38
C ASN A 121 -10.71 -3.92 4.03
N LEU A 122 -11.72 -4.30 4.83
CA LEU A 122 -12.55 -5.48 4.59
C LEU A 122 -13.67 -5.25 3.58
N ILE A 123 -13.98 -4.00 3.28
CA ILE A 123 -15.01 -3.63 2.32
C ILE A 123 -14.44 -3.76 0.90
N MET A 124 -15.19 -4.36 -0.01
CA MET A 124 -14.80 -4.42 -1.42
C MET A 124 -14.59 -3.00 -1.98
N ALA A 125 -13.49 -2.80 -2.70
CA ALA A 125 -13.16 -1.49 -3.28
C ALA A 125 -14.28 -0.91 -4.16
N SER A 126 -14.99 -1.75 -4.91
CA SER A 126 -16.13 -1.35 -5.73
C SER A 126 -17.31 -0.84 -4.90
N ALA A 127 -17.63 -1.50 -3.78
CA ALA A 127 -18.70 -1.07 -2.89
C ALA A 127 -18.34 0.26 -2.19
N PHE A 128 -17.08 0.40 -1.78
CA PHE A 128 -16.57 1.64 -1.19
C PHE A 128 -16.58 2.79 -2.20
N ALA A 129 -16.18 2.52 -3.44
CA ALA A 129 -16.25 3.50 -4.53
C ALA A 129 -17.68 3.94 -4.82
N MET A 130 -18.65 3.02 -4.81
CA MET A 130 -20.07 3.31 -5.01
C MET A 130 -20.65 4.17 -3.88
N LEU A 131 -20.23 3.90 -2.64
CA LEU A 131 -20.60 4.74 -1.50
C LEU A 131 -20.12 6.19 -1.70
N PHE A 132 -18.85 6.39 -2.05
CA PHE A 132 -18.29 7.72 -2.29
C PHE A 132 -18.95 8.40 -3.50
N PHE A 133 -19.20 7.65 -4.56
CA PHE A 133 -19.92 8.17 -5.72
C PHE A 133 -21.30 8.71 -5.32
N THR A 134 -22.04 7.96 -4.51
CA THR A 134 -23.37 8.38 -4.03
C THR A 134 -23.29 9.60 -3.10
N LEU A 135 -22.32 9.61 -2.18
CA LEU A 135 -22.15 10.71 -1.22
C LEU A 135 -21.77 12.03 -1.90
N PHE A 136 -20.89 11.99 -2.89
CA PHE A 136 -20.33 13.17 -3.56
C PHE A 136 -20.94 13.46 -4.94
N SER A 137 -22.02 12.78 -5.32
CA SER A 137 -22.79 13.11 -6.52
C SER A 137 -23.42 14.51 -6.42
N ASP A 138 -23.83 15.07 -7.56
CA ASP A 138 -24.42 16.42 -7.61
C ASP A 138 -25.64 16.56 -6.69
N GLY A 139 -26.50 15.53 -6.64
CA GLY A 139 -27.65 15.44 -5.73
C GLY A 139 -27.36 14.69 -4.42
N GLY A 140 -26.09 14.42 -4.11
CA GLY A 140 -25.70 13.63 -2.96
C GLY A 140 -25.81 14.35 -1.61
N PRO A 141 -25.76 13.56 -0.50
CA PRO A 141 -25.89 14.10 0.86
C PRO A 141 -24.87 15.17 1.19
N ILE A 142 -23.63 15.06 0.68
CA ILE A 142 -22.57 16.05 0.97
C ILE A 142 -22.93 17.42 0.38
N ASN A 143 -23.36 17.47 -0.88
CA ASN A 143 -23.83 18.72 -1.48
C ASN A 143 -25.05 19.29 -0.75
N SER A 144 -26.01 18.45 -0.39
CA SER A 144 -27.19 18.86 0.37
C SER A 144 -26.81 19.46 1.73
N MET A 145 -25.87 18.86 2.46
CA MET A 145 -25.37 19.42 3.73
C MET A 145 -24.67 20.75 3.53
N LEU A 146 -23.78 20.87 2.54
CA LEU A 146 -23.03 22.10 2.26
C LEU A 146 -23.94 23.27 1.90
N MET A 147 -25.03 23.00 1.16
CA MET A 147 -26.06 24.01 0.86
C MET A 147 -26.89 24.39 2.09
N GLN A 148 -27.27 23.41 2.93
CA GLN A 148 -28.08 23.68 4.14
C GLN A 148 -27.33 24.53 5.18
N ILE A 149 -26.00 24.33 5.31
CA ILE A 149 -25.19 25.15 6.23
C ILE A 149 -24.74 26.48 5.60
N GLY A 150 -25.19 26.78 4.38
CA GLY A 150 -24.91 28.06 3.72
C GLY A 150 -23.49 28.24 3.19
N LEU A 151 -22.73 27.14 3.05
CA LEU A 151 -21.38 27.19 2.48
C LEU A 151 -21.37 27.28 0.96
N MET A 152 -22.46 26.85 0.31
CA MET A 152 -22.62 26.87 -1.13
C MET A 152 -24.09 27.14 -1.52
N ASP A 153 -24.28 27.92 -2.57
CA ASP A 153 -25.63 28.22 -3.12
C ASP A 153 -26.05 27.19 -4.18
N THR A 154 -25.09 26.50 -4.79
CA THR A 154 -25.33 25.50 -5.85
C THR A 154 -24.48 24.26 -5.61
N PRO A 155 -24.92 23.06 -6.07
CA PRO A 155 -24.18 21.84 -5.91
C PRO A 155 -22.78 21.92 -6.57
N TYR A 156 -21.76 21.55 -5.85
CA TYR A 156 -20.40 21.45 -6.39
C TYR A 156 -20.20 20.11 -7.10
N LYS A 157 -19.67 20.18 -8.32
CA LYS A 157 -19.42 18.99 -9.17
C LYS A 157 -18.12 18.28 -8.77
N PHE A 158 -18.13 17.61 -7.63
CA PHE A 158 -16.96 16.91 -7.08
C PHE A 158 -16.35 15.90 -8.04
N LEU A 159 -17.18 15.15 -8.75
CA LEU A 159 -16.74 14.04 -9.62
C LEU A 159 -16.31 14.51 -11.02
N SER A 160 -16.81 15.67 -11.46
CA SER A 160 -16.48 16.22 -12.79
C SER A 160 -15.24 17.10 -12.78
N ASN A 161 -14.86 17.64 -11.63
CA ASN A 161 -13.63 18.43 -11.49
C ASN A 161 -12.44 17.52 -11.24
N THR A 162 -11.40 17.62 -12.06
CA THR A 162 -10.21 16.76 -11.98
C THR A 162 -9.50 16.82 -10.63
N GLY A 163 -9.42 18.01 -10.01
CA GLY A 163 -8.76 18.20 -8.72
C GLY A 163 -9.51 17.51 -7.59
N SER A 164 -10.82 17.77 -7.48
CA SER A 164 -11.67 17.17 -6.45
C SER A 164 -11.82 15.66 -6.64
N ALA A 165 -11.97 15.17 -7.88
CA ALA A 165 -12.04 13.75 -8.18
C ALA A 165 -10.76 13.03 -7.75
N ARG A 166 -9.57 13.59 -8.04
CA ARG A 166 -8.28 13.07 -7.56
C ARG A 166 -8.20 13.06 -6.03
N GLY A 167 -8.64 14.15 -5.38
CA GLY A 167 -8.69 14.23 -3.92
C GLY A 167 -9.59 13.18 -3.30
N LEU A 168 -10.77 12.94 -3.88
CA LEU A 168 -11.70 11.89 -3.42
C LEU A 168 -11.10 10.49 -3.58
N ILE A 169 -10.47 10.19 -4.70
CA ILE A 169 -9.80 8.89 -4.92
C ILE A 169 -8.66 8.72 -3.91
N ALA A 170 -7.87 9.77 -3.65
CA ALA A 170 -6.81 9.74 -2.66
C ALA A 170 -7.35 9.52 -1.25
N LEU A 171 -8.44 10.18 -0.88
CA LEU A 171 -9.10 10.01 0.40
C LEU A 171 -9.63 8.58 0.58
N MET A 172 -10.32 8.05 -0.44
CA MET A 172 -10.82 6.67 -0.44
C MET A 172 -9.70 5.67 -0.22
N ASN A 173 -8.62 5.81 -0.98
CA ASN A 173 -7.46 4.93 -0.89
C ASN A 173 -6.81 5.02 0.50
N CYS A 174 -6.62 6.23 1.01
CA CYS A 174 -6.13 6.47 2.36
C CYS A 174 -7.01 5.75 3.40
N LEU A 175 -8.33 5.95 3.36
CA LEU A 175 -9.27 5.34 4.31
C LEU A 175 -9.30 3.81 4.22
N MET A 176 -9.14 3.25 3.03
CA MET A 176 -9.10 1.79 2.86
C MET A 176 -7.82 1.16 3.43
N TRP A 177 -6.69 1.82 3.32
CA TRP A 177 -5.40 1.20 3.61
C TRP A 177 -4.73 1.65 4.90
N PHE A 178 -5.10 2.82 5.49
CA PHE A 178 -4.41 3.33 6.68
C PHE A 178 -4.48 2.38 7.88
N GLY A 179 -5.62 1.71 8.08
CA GLY A 179 -5.80 0.78 9.19
C GLY A 179 -4.88 -0.44 9.10
N ASN A 180 -4.77 -1.05 7.91
CA ASN A 180 -3.85 -2.15 7.66
C ASN A 180 -2.39 -1.72 7.87
N THR A 181 -2.01 -0.57 7.32
CA THR A 181 -0.67 0.01 7.49
C THR A 181 -0.37 0.33 8.95
N THR A 182 -1.35 0.86 9.69
CA THR A 182 -1.24 1.13 11.14
C THR A 182 -0.94 -0.15 11.92
N ILE A 183 -1.68 -1.24 11.66
CA ILE A 183 -1.47 -2.52 12.35
C ILE A 183 -0.08 -3.09 12.04
N LEU A 184 0.35 -3.00 10.78
CA LEU A 184 1.68 -3.47 10.36
C LEU A 184 2.81 -2.68 11.04
N LEU A 185 2.71 -1.35 11.05
CA LEU A 185 3.68 -0.49 11.72
C LEU A 185 3.70 -0.72 13.23
N MET A 186 2.53 -0.86 13.84
CA MET A 186 2.40 -1.16 15.27
C MET A 186 3.04 -2.50 15.63
N ALA A 187 2.82 -3.56 14.81
CA ALA A 187 3.44 -4.85 15.04
C ALA A 187 4.98 -4.76 15.00
N GLY A 188 5.52 -3.97 14.06
CA GLY A 188 6.95 -3.70 14.01
C GLY A 188 7.47 -2.91 15.21
N MET A 189 6.72 -1.89 15.65
CA MET A 189 7.10 -1.08 16.82
C MET A 189 7.06 -1.89 18.14
N MET A 190 6.12 -2.82 18.27
CA MET A 190 6.03 -3.71 19.42
C MET A 190 7.17 -4.74 19.49
N GLY A 191 7.90 -4.95 18.40
CA GLY A 191 9.10 -5.80 18.37
C GLY A 191 10.36 -5.10 18.88
N ILE A 192 10.33 -3.79 19.15
CA ILE A 192 11.47 -3.04 19.69
C ILE A 192 11.65 -3.37 21.18
N ASP A 193 12.87 -3.65 21.60
CA ASP A 193 13.20 -3.95 23.00
C ASP A 193 12.84 -2.75 23.89
N THR A 194 12.07 -3.03 24.94
CA THR A 194 11.64 -2.01 25.91
C THR A 194 12.81 -1.35 26.64
N SER A 195 13.93 -2.04 26.78
CA SER A 195 15.14 -1.49 27.40
C SER A 195 15.68 -0.24 26.70
N LEU A 196 15.44 -0.09 25.39
CA LEU A 196 15.83 1.09 24.63
C LEU A 196 14.99 2.32 25.03
N PHE A 197 13.71 2.10 25.31
CA PHE A 197 12.81 3.17 25.77
C PHE A 197 13.12 3.57 27.22
N GLU A 198 13.42 2.59 28.09
CA GLU A 198 13.81 2.82 29.47
C GLU A 198 15.15 3.58 29.56
N ALA A 199 16.14 3.21 28.72
CA ALA A 199 17.41 3.94 28.65
C ALA A 199 17.21 5.39 28.20
N ALA A 200 16.37 5.62 27.20
CA ALA A 200 16.05 6.97 26.73
C ALA A 200 15.34 7.82 27.80
N GLU A 201 14.48 7.20 28.59
CA GLU A 201 13.80 7.87 29.71
C GLU A 201 14.80 8.27 30.80
N VAL A 202 15.77 7.41 31.15
CA VAL A 202 16.86 7.72 32.09
C VAL A 202 17.73 8.86 31.56
N ASP A 203 17.97 8.92 30.25
CA ASP A 203 18.71 10.00 29.59
C ASP A 203 17.90 11.30 29.43
N GLY A 204 16.65 11.35 29.93
CA GLY A 204 15.79 12.50 29.90
C GLY A 204 15.21 12.85 28.52
N ALA A 205 15.12 11.88 27.62
CA ALA A 205 14.52 12.08 26.30
C ALA A 205 13.00 12.33 26.41
N THR A 206 12.52 13.32 25.67
CA THR A 206 11.07 13.57 25.57
C THR A 206 10.41 12.51 24.66
N SER A 207 9.11 12.26 24.85
CA SER A 207 8.34 11.30 24.01
C SER A 207 8.48 11.60 22.52
N THR A 208 8.57 12.87 22.13
CA THR A 208 8.81 13.29 20.74
C THR A 208 10.20 12.87 20.25
N GLN A 209 11.23 13.01 21.09
CA GLN A 209 12.59 12.57 20.75
C GLN A 209 12.68 11.05 20.61
N VAL A 210 12.03 10.33 21.53
CA VAL A 210 11.91 8.86 21.46
C VAL A 210 11.24 8.44 20.15
N PHE A 211 10.12 9.06 19.81
CA PHE A 211 9.39 8.75 18.57
C PHE A 211 10.21 8.99 17.31
N PHE A 212 10.88 10.14 17.18
CA PHE A 212 11.60 10.48 15.94
C PHE A 212 13.01 9.90 15.85
N LYS A 213 13.69 9.68 16.99
CA LYS A 213 15.09 9.24 16.99
C LYS A 213 15.30 7.76 17.30
N ILE A 214 14.43 7.15 18.11
CA ILE A 214 14.58 5.77 18.55
C ILE A 214 13.70 4.83 17.74
N THR A 215 12.41 5.12 17.66
CA THR A 215 11.44 4.21 17.03
C THR A 215 11.77 3.89 15.57
N PRO A 216 12.06 4.85 14.64
CA PRO A 216 12.38 4.53 13.26
C PRO A 216 13.74 3.84 13.10
N VAL A 217 14.74 4.25 13.88
CA VAL A 217 16.11 3.69 13.80
C VAL A 217 16.12 2.25 14.27
N SER A 218 15.49 1.96 15.40
CA SER A 218 15.42 0.60 15.96
C SER A 218 14.59 -0.33 15.09
N TYR A 219 13.52 0.17 14.45
CA TYR A 219 12.74 -0.59 13.49
C TYR A 219 13.54 -1.00 12.25
N THR A 220 14.39 -0.12 11.72
CA THR A 220 15.26 -0.44 10.56
C THR A 220 16.36 -1.43 10.94
N HIS A 221 16.94 -1.33 12.15
CA HIS A 221 17.96 -2.25 12.64
C HIS A 221 17.42 -3.66 12.91
N LEU A 222 16.22 -3.80 13.49
CA LEU A 222 15.58 -5.11 13.71
C LEU A 222 15.40 -5.86 12.39
N ARG A 223 14.92 -5.17 11.35
CA ARG A 223 14.72 -5.78 10.03
C ARG A 223 16.03 -6.17 9.34
N ALA A 224 17.10 -5.39 9.53
CA ALA A 224 18.42 -5.72 8.99
C ALA A 224 19.04 -6.95 9.67
N HIS A 225 18.81 -7.15 10.96
CA HIS A 225 19.30 -8.32 11.71
C HIS A 225 18.53 -9.60 11.37
N GLU A 226 17.22 -9.54 11.19
CA GLU A 226 16.42 -10.71 10.77
C GLU A 226 16.80 -11.21 9.37
N THR A 227 17.17 -10.29 8.45
CA THR A 227 17.59 -10.67 7.09
C THR A 227 19.04 -11.16 6.98
N LEU A 228 19.88 -10.95 8.01
CA LEU A 228 21.29 -11.39 8.04
C LEU A 228 21.53 -12.66 8.89
N SER A 229 20.54 -13.08 9.67
CA SER A 229 20.65 -14.26 10.54
C SER A 229 20.06 -15.54 9.94
N ASP A 230 19.45 -15.46 8.77
CA ASP A 230 18.96 -16.58 7.95
C ASP A 230 19.91 -16.86 6.77
#